data_964fc9c92ed72cc3f41a8910923cc8de
#
_entry.id   964fc9c92ed72cc3f41a8910923cc8de
#
_cell.length_a   1.000
_cell.length_b   1.000
_cell.length_c   1.000
_cell.angle_alpha   90.00
_cell.angle_beta   90.00
_cell.angle_gamma   90.00
#
_symmetry.space_group_name_H-M   'P 1'
#
loop_
_entity.id
_entity.type
_entity.pdbx_description
1 polymer ?
#
loop_
_entity_poly.entity_id
_entity_poly.type
_entity_poly.pdbx_seq_one_letter_code
_entity_poly.pdbx_strand_id
1 'polypeptide(L)'
;MKQTRILFAGESAAIATTHIKGMDSFTHYSYGEASRYILPKLREQGIEIDYLPCHDVMAKFPLTMEELEPYDCVVTSDLGSNSLLFHPEVLRSHTKPNRLALLRDYVKAGGGFLMIGGYMSFAGVENKARFHDTELEEALPVEVLAHDDRVELPQGFCARAVDPQHPILNGLPEVFPTMLFYNKTLVKPEIGRAHV
;
A
#
# COMPACT_ATOMS: atom_id res chain seq x y z
N MET A 1 -18.29 19.54 10.01
CA MET A 1 -18.05 18.29 9.24
C MET A 1 -17.13 17.44 10.08
N LYS A 2 -17.34 16.11 10.10
CA LYS A 2 -16.40 15.17 10.75
C LYS A 2 -15.03 15.29 10.05
N GLN A 3 -13.96 15.39 10.81
CA GLN A 3 -12.61 15.40 10.24
C GLN A 3 -12.29 13.99 9.71
N THR A 4 -11.79 13.90 8.48
CA THR A 4 -11.37 12.62 7.89
C THR A 4 -10.12 12.11 8.60
N ARG A 5 -10.16 10.87 9.04
CA ARG A 5 -9.04 10.20 9.72
C ARG A 5 -8.58 8.98 8.94
N ILE A 6 -7.29 8.87 8.67
CA ILE A 6 -6.71 7.75 7.93
C ILE A 6 -5.61 7.06 8.73
N LEU A 7 -5.51 5.75 8.55
CA LEU A 7 -4.35 4.95 8.93
C LEU A 7 -3.46 4.79 7.70
N PHE A 8 -2.26 5.36 7.73
CA PHE A 8 -1.29 5.24 6.63
C PHE A 8 -0.16 4.30 7.04
N ALA A 9 0.00 3.18 6.35
CA ALA A 9 0.99 2.15 6.64
C ALA A 9 1.95 1.97 5.46
N GLY A 10 3.25 2.02 5.73
CA GLY A 10 4.27 1.80 4.71
C GLY A 10 5.21 2.99 4.47
N GLU A 11 5.72 3.11 3.24
CA GLU A 11 6.58 4.20 2.75
C GLU A 11 7.83 4.46 3.60
N SER A 12 8.41 3.42 4.16
CA SER A 12 9.69 3.49 4.85
C SER A 12 10.53 2.23 4.61
N ALA A 13 11.84 2.36 4.65
CA ALA A 13 12.73 1.24 4.46
C ALA A 13 13.96 1.32 5.36
N ALA A 14 14.33 0.18 5.95
CA ALA A 14 15.69 -0.04 6.44
C ALA A 14 16.54 -0.53 5.25
N ILE A 15 17.64 0.15 4.99
CA ILE A 15 18.53 -0.10 3.86
C ILE A 15 19.86 -0.62 4.38
N ALA A 16 20.29 -1.79 3.87
CA ALA A 16 21.61 -2.34 4.14
C ALA A 16 22.47 -2.23 2.87
N THR A 17 23.58 -1.52 2.95
CA THR A 17 24.52 -1.41 1.83
C THR A 17 25.82 -2.10 2.20
N THR A 18 26.17 -3.15 1.46
CA THR A 18 27.40 -3.90 1.65
C THR A 18 28.45 -3.48 0.63
N HIS A 19 29.60 -3.07 1.12
CA HIS A 19 30.78 -2.76 0.34
C HIS A 19 31.73 -3.95 0.37
N ILE A 20 32.15 -4.42 -0.79
CA ILE A 20 33.12 -5.48 -0.96
C ILE A 20 34.36 -4.91 -1.64
N LYS A 21 35.50 -5.00 -0.97
CA LYS A 21 36.80 -4.48 -1.46
C LYS A 21 37.88 -5.56 -1.37
N GLY A 22 37.99 -6.34 -2.43
CA GLY A 22 38.86 -7.52 -2.44
C GLY A 22 38.37 -8.58 -1.45
N MET A 23 39.19 -8.88 -0.43
CA MET A 23 38.82 -9.82 0.64
C MET A 23 38.08 -9.17 1.80
N ASP A 24 38.05 -7.84 1.87
CA ASP A 24 37.41 -7.10 2.95
C ASP A 24 35.99 -6.69 2.57
N SER A 25 35.06 -6.78 3.52
CA SER A 25 33.71 -6.29 3.36
C SER A 25 33.19 -5.64 4.62
N PHE A 26 32.30 -4.66 4.47
CA PHE A 26 31.55 -4.06 5.56
C PHE A 26 30.16 -3.67 5.12
N THR A 27 29.20 -3.74 6.03
CA THR A 27 27.82 -3.32 5.80
C THR A 27 27.49 -2.11 6.67
N HIS A 28 26.90 -1.09 6.08
CA HIS A 28 26.27 -0.02 6.83
C HIS A 28 24.79 -0.01 6.61
N TYR A 29 24.07 0.54 7.57
CA TYR A 29 22.62 0.61 7.58
C TYR A 29 22.18 2.07 7.54
N SER A 30 21.12 2.34 6.82
CA SER A 30 20.43 3.62 6.82
C SER A 30 18.92 3.38 6.89
N TYR A 31 18.19 4.45 7.18
CA TYR A 31 16.74 4.42 7.22
C TYR A 31 16.20 5.59 6.39
N GLY A 32 15.16 5.32 5.59
CA GLY A 32 14.51 6.30 4.76
C GLY A 32 12.99 6.25 4.90
N GLU A 33 12.35 7.40 4.84
CA GLU A 33 10.89 7.56 4.81
C GLU A 33 10.50 8.40 3.60
N ALA A 34 9.85 7.77 2.60
CA ALA A 34 9.25 8.48 1.48
C ALA A 34 7.91 9.12 1.85
N SER A 35 7.27 8.65 2.91
CA SER A 35 6.06 9.23 3.50
C SER A 35 6.17 10.75 3.80
N ARG A 36 7.40 11.24 4.04
CA ARG A 36 7.70 12.67 4.26
C ARG A 36 7.23 13.60 3.12
N TYR A 37 7.00 13.06 1.94
CA TYR A 37 6.55 13.86 0.80
C TYR A 37 5.02 13.97 0.74
N ILE A 38 4.29 12.94 1.13
CA ILE A 38 2.83 12.87 1.03
C ILE A 38 2.12 13.30 2.34
N LEU A 39 2.60 12.83 3.50
CA LEU A 39 1.90 13.06 4.77
C LEU A 39 1.71 14.54 5.12
N PRO A 40 2.71 15.44 4.94
CA PRO A 40 2.49 16.86 5.20
C PRO A 40 1.39 17.46 4.31
N LYS A 41 1.33 17.05 3.04
CA LYS A 41 0.34 17.55 2.09
C LYS A 41 -1.08 17.13 2.45
N LEU A 42 -1.27 15.90 2.90
CA LEU A 42 -2.56 15.43 3.37
C LEU A 42 -3.00 16.14 4.65
N ARG A 43 -2.06 16.38 5.59
CA ARG A 43 -2.34 17.14 6.81
C ARG A 43 -2.70 18.61 6.54
N GLU A 44 -2.07 19.25 5.56
CA GLU A 44 -2.40 20.60 5.09
C GLU A 44 -3.87 20.68 4.58
N GLN A 45 -4.44 19.56 4.11
CA GLN A 45 -5.85 19.46 3.71
C GLN A 45 -6.80 19.12 4.87
N GLY A 46 -6.30 19.13 6.11
CA GLY A 46 -7.11 18.86 7.30
C GLY A 46 -7.38 17.39 7.57
N ILE A 47 -6.65 16.47 6.93
CA ILE A 47 -6.75 15.03 7.17
C ILE A 47 -5.94 14.67 8.41
N GLU A 48 -6.57 13.98 9.37
CA GLU A 48 -5.89 13.37 10.52
C GLU A 48 -5.24 12.06 10.08
N ILE A 49 -3.95 11.88 10.41
CA ILE A 49 -3.19 10.71 9.92
C ILE A 49 -2.45 10.07 11.07
N ASP A 50 -2.80 8.80 11.32
CA ASP A 50 -1.98 7.88 12.09
C ASP A 50 -1.03 7.15 11.13
N TYR A 51 0.26 7.35 11.35
CA TYR A 51 1.30 6.80 10.47
C TYR A 51 2.00 5.61 11.11
N LEU A 52 2.06 4.49 10.38
CA LEU A 52 2.82 3.30 10.72
C LEU A 52 3.93 3.07 9.70
N PRO A 53 5.19 3.35 10.02
CA PRO A 53 6.31 2.97 9.16
C PRO A 53 6.41 1.44 9.03
N CYS A 54 7.00 0.94 7.95
CA CYS A 54 7.02 -0.49 7.62
C CYS A 54 7.45 -1.41 8.77
N HIS A 55 8.45 -0.99 9.54
CA HIS A 55 8.97 -1.79 10.66
C HIS A 55 8.00 -1.88 11.86
N ASP A 56 7.07 -0.95 11.99
CA ASP A 56 6.05 -0.94 13.05
C ASP A 56 4.79 -1.71 12.68
N VAL A 57 4.51 -1.89 11.39
CA VAL A 57 3.29 -2.53 10.90
C VAL A 57 3.10 -3.92 11.49
N MET A 58 4.14 -4.74 11.51
CA MET A 58 4.04 -6.11 12.02
C MET A 58 3.48 -6.17 13.44
N ALA A 59 3.90 -5.24 14.32
CA ALA A 59 3.53 -5.24 15.73
C ALA A 59 2.31 -4.37 16.06
N LYS A 60 2.11 -3.26 15.32
CA LYS A 60 1.19 -2.19 15.72
C LYS A 60 -0.03 -2.02 14.81
N PHE A 61 -0.07 -2.71 13.65
CA PHE A 61 -1.25 -2.66 12.80
C PHE A 61 -2.45 -3.29 13.50
N PRO A 62 -3.66 -2.74 13.36
CA PRO A 62 -4.89 -3.23 13.98
C PRO A 62 -5.09 -4.74 13.85
N LEU A 63 -5.61 -5.33 14.92
CA LEU A 63 -5.93 -6.76 15.01
C LEU A 63 -7.44 -7.04 15.06
N THR A 64 -8.27 -6.00 15.28
CA THR A 64 -9.72 -6.12 15.39
C THR A 64 -10.45 -5.05 14.58
N MET A 65 -11.74 -5.26 14.32
CA MET A 65 -12.57 -4.28 13.63
C MET A 65 -12.72 -3.00 14.46
N GLU A 66 -12.84 -3.12 15.78
CA GLU A 66 -12.97 -1.98 16.70
C GLU A 66 -11.75 -1.04 16.62
N GLU A 67 -10.57 -1.60 16.35
CA GLU A 67 -9.35 -0.82 16.15
C GLU A 67 -9.30 -0.14 14.78
N LEU A 68 -10.04 -0.65 13.78
CA LEU A 68 -10.16 -0.06 12.44
C LEU A 68 -11.30 0.95 12.31
N GLU A 69 -12.39 0.77 13.05
CA GLU A 69 -13.58 1.65 13.01
C GLU A 69 -13.31 3.16 13.14
N PRO A 70 -12.29 3.62 13.91
CA PRO A 70 -11.98 5.06 13.99
C PRO A 70 -11.51 5.68 12.68
N TYR A 71 -11.07 4.88 11.70
CA TYR A 71 -10.52 5.35 10.44
C TYR A 71 -11.61 5.37 9.36
N ASP A 72 -11.63 6.45 8.58
CA ASP A 72 -12.46 6.55 7.37
C ASP A 72 -11.79 5.84 6.18
N CYS A 73 -10.46 5.71 6.20
CA CYS A 73 -9.70 4.99 5.18
C CYS A 73 -8.40 4.40 5.76
N VAL A 74 -8.04 3.23 5.29
CA VAL A 74 -6.70 2.63 5.47
C VAL A 74 -5.93 2.74 4.18
N VAL A 75 -4.71 3.28 4.25
CA VAL A 75 -3.80 3.40 3.11
C VAL A 75 -2.60 2.51 3.33
N THR A 76 -2.28 1.67 2.36
CA THR A 76 -1.02 0.92 2.33
C THR A 76 -0.18 1.36 1.15
N SER A 77 1.11 1.57 1.36
CA SER A 77 2.03 2.00 0.32
C SER A 77 3.38 1.32 0.49
N ASP A 78 3.83 0.66 -0.58
CA ASP A 78 5.09 -0.08 -0.64
C ASP A 78 5.29 -1.04 0.55
N LEU A 79 4.23 -1.80 0.88
CA LEU A 79 4.12 -2.68 2.03
C LEU A 79 3.60 -4.06 1.61
N GLY A 80 4.43 -5.10 1.69
CA GLY A 80 4.05 -6.47 1.32
C GLY A 80 3.12 -7.14 2.34
N SER A 81 2.36 -8.12 1.86
CA SER A 81 1.36 -8.89 2.64
C SER A 81 1.94 -9.53 3.89
N ASN A 82 3.19 -9.99 3.85
CA ASN A 82 3.86 -10.59 5.01
C ASN A 82 3.94 -9.64 6.21
N SER A 83 4.08 -8.33 5.99
CA SER A 83 4.08 -7.34 7.09
C SER A 83 2.73 -7.25 7.80
N LEU A 84 1.66 -7.57 7.10
CA LEU A 84 0.32 -7.67 7.67
C LEU A 84 0.05 -9.05 8.28
N LEU A 85 0.54 -10.13 7.68
CA LEU A 85 0.29 -11.51 8.14
C LEU A 85 1.13 -11.90 9.37
N PHE A 86 2.41 -11.53 9.40
CA PHE A 86 3.35 -11.99 10.42
C PHE A 86 3.47 -10.99 11.59
N HIS A 87 2.51 -11.04 12.52
CA HIS A 87 2.71 -10.40 13.82
C HIS A 87 3.91 -11.06 14.54
N PRO A 88 4.72 -10.33 15.33
CA PRO A 88 5.86 -10.92 16.07
C PRO A 88 5.51 -12.15 16.91
N GLU A 89 4.30 -12.22 17.47
CA GLU A 89 3.82 -13.37 18.23
C GLU A 89 3.56 -14.60 17.37
N VAL A 90 3.19 -14.42 16.08
CA VAL A 90 3.05 -15.55 15.13
C VAL A 90 4.39 -16.24 14.92
N LEU A 91 5.48 -15.47 14.87
CA LEU A 91 6.83 -16.01 14.78
C LEU A 91 7.27 -16.78 16.03
N ARG A 92 6.53 -16.62 17.14
CA ARG A 92 6.66 -17.36 18.39
C ARG A 92 5.60 -18.47 18.56
N SER A 93 4.96 -18.86 17.46
CA SER A 93 3.92 -19.89 17.42
C SER A 93 2.61 -19.53 18.18
N HIS A 94 2.33 -18.25 18.39
CA HIS A 94 1.05 -17.79 18.90
C HIS A 94 0.14 -17.36 17.76
N THR A 95 -1.11 -17.80 17.79
CA THR A 95 -2.11 -17.42 16.77
C THR A 95 -2.50 -15.95 16.86
N LYS A 96 -2.71 -15.31 15.72
CA LYS A 96 -3.27 -13.95 15.59
C LYS A 96 -4.31 -13.93 14.47
N PRO A 97 -5.22 -12.95 14.47
CA PRO A 97 -6.15 -12.76 13.36
C PRO A 97 -5.43 -12.54 12.03
N ASN A 98 -6.03 -13.02 10.94
CA ASN A 98 -5.58 -12.70 9.59
C ASN A 98 -5.97 -11.25 9.24
N ARG A 99 -4.99 -10.35 9.19
CA ARG A 99 -5.22 -8.92 8.93
C ARG A 99 -5.62 -8.62 7.49
N LEU A 100 -5.34 -9.50 6.55
CA LEU A 100 -5.82 -9.35 5.16
C LEU A 100 -7.33 -9.61 5.10
N ALA A 101 -7.80 -10.65 5.82
CA ALA A 101 -9.23 -10.90 5.99
C ALA A 101 -9.91 -9.76 6.75
N LEU A 102 -9.27 -9.24 7.78
CA LEU A 102 -9.78 -8.10 8.56
C LEU A 102 -9.95 -6.85 7.69
N LEU A 103 -8.97 -6.53 6.84
CA LEU A 103 -9.05 -5.41 5.89
C LEU A 103 -10.15 -5.62 4.84
N ARG A 104 -10.28 -6.83 4.30
CA ARG A 104 -11.39 -7.17 3.41
C ARG A 104 -12.74 -6.90 4.08
N ASP A 105 -12.90 -7.36 5.31
CA ASP A 105 -14.17 -7.23 6.03
C ASP A 105 -14.44 -5.76 6.42
N TYR A 106 -13.41 -5.00 6.74
CA TYR A 106 -13.48 -3.55 6.94
C TYR A 106 -13.99 -2.83 5.67
N VAL A 107 -13.47 -3.18 4.49
CA VAL A 107 -13.94 -2.61 3.21
C VAL A 107 -15.39 -3.02 2.95
N LYS A 108 -15.75 -4.30 3.16
CA LYS A 108 -17.13 -4.80 2.99
C LYS A 108 -18.11 -4.12 3.96
N ALA A 109 -17.64 -3.65 5.12
CA ALA A 109 -18.43 -2.87 6.08
C ALA A 109 -18.54 -1.37 5.71
N GLY A 110 -17.92 -0.92 4.63
CA GLY A 110 -17.98 0.46 4.13
C GLY A 110 -16.77 1.32 4.44
N GLY A 111 -15.71 0.76 5.01
CA GLY A 111 -14.43 1.45 5.21
C GLY A 111 -13.71 1.69 3.89
N GLY A 112 -12.99 2.81 3.78
CA GLY A 112 -12.16 3.11 2.62
C GLY A 112 -10.84 2.33 2.65
N PHE A 113 -10.39 1.86 1.48
CA PHE A 113 -9.06 1.25 1.36
C PHE A 113 -8.36 1.74 0.10
N LEU A 114 -7.08 2.11 0.24
CA LEU A 114 -6.23 2.53 -0.87
C LEU A 114 -4.90 1.77 -0.82
N MET A 115 -4.60 0.98 -1.85
CA MET A 115 -3.28 0.41 -2.08
C MET A 115 -2.53 1.24 -3.12
N ILE A 116 -1.46 1.90 -2.70
CA ILE A 116 -0.59 2.66 -3.61
C ILE A 116 0.43 1.70 -4.22
N GLY A 117 0.64 1.76 -5.52
CA GLY A 117 1.60 0.95 -6.24
C GLY A 117 3.04 1.18 -5.77
N GLY A 118 3.89 0.19 -5.96
CA GLY A 118 5.29 0.21 -5.57
C GLY A 118 5.93 -1.17 -5.72
N TYR A 119 7.20 -1.29 -5.38
CA TYR A 119 7.92 -2.57 -5.45
C TYR A 119 7.38 -3.62 -4.48
N MET A 120 6.75 -3.18 -3.39
CA MET A 120 6.14 -4.05 -2.37
C MET A 120 4.62 -3.91 -2.30
N SER A 121 3.95 -3.58 -3.43
CA SER A 121 2.49 -3.56 -3.55
C SER A 121 2.04 -4.56 -4.62
N PHE A 122 0.80 -5.02 -4.56
CA PHE A 122 0.22 -6.02 -5.49
C PHE A 122 1.05 -7.32 -5.53
N ALA A 123 1.56 -7.77 -6.70
CA ALA A 123 2.53 -8.86 -6.76
C ALA A 123 3.93 -8.36 -6.39
N GLY A 124 4.31 -7.21 -6.92
CA GLY A 124 5.55 -6.51 -6.62
C GLY A 124 6.79 -7.16 -7.23
N VAL A 125 7.96 -6.62 -6.82
CA VAL A 125 9.26 -7.11 -7.30
C VAL A 125 9.44 -8.59 -7.02
N GLU A 126 9.73 -9.38 -8.05
CA GLU A 126 9.91 -10.84 -7.94
C GLU A 126 8.73 -11.53 -7.20
N ASN A 127 7.52 -10.98 -7.31
CA ASN A 127 6.33 -11.45 -6.58
C ASN A 127 6.52 -11.44 -5.04
N LYS A 128 7.28 -10.50 -4.49
CA LYS A 128 7.58 -10.46 -3.05
C LYS A 128 6.49 -9.81 -2.20
N ALA A 129 5.65 -8.95 -2.80
CA ALA A 129 4.53 -8.34 -2.08
C ALA A 129 3.39 -9.33 -1.79
N ARG A 130 3.14 -10.29 -2.69
CA ARG A 130 2.31 -11.49 -2.47
C ARG A 130 0.86 -11.21 -2.08
N PHE A 131 0.18 -10.31 -2.77
CA PHE A 131 -1.26 -10.10 -2.55
C PHE A 131 -2.15 -10.98 -3.42
N HIS A 132 -1.59 -11.69 -4.42
CA HIS A 132 -2.33 -12.65 -5.24
C HIS A 132 -2.93 -13.78 -4.38
N ASP A 133 -4.20 -14.14 -4.66
CA ASP A 133 -4.96 -15.17 -3.92
C ASP A 133 -5.08 -14.91 -2.41
N THR A 134 -4.96 -13.66 -1.96
CA THR A 134 -5.20 -13.30 -0.57
C THR A 134 -6.63 -12.81 -0.35
N GLU A 135 -7.09 -12.85 0.91
CA GLU A 135 -8.42 -12.36 1.28
C GLU A 135 -8.59 -10.86 0.96
N LEU A 136 -7.51 -10.07 1.04
CA LEU A 136 -7.58 -8.64 0.71
C LEU A 136 -7.81 -8.42 -0.79
N GLU A 137 -7.28 -9.29 -1.66
CA GLU A 137 -7.51 -9.19 -3.09
C GLU A 137 -9.00 -9.25 -3.45
N GLU A 138 -9.82 -9.97 -2.66
CA GLU A 138 -11.28 -10.00 -2.89
C GLU A 138 -11.90 -8.60 -2.86
N ALA A 139 -11.36 -7.69 -2.03
CA ALA A 139 -11.87 -6.32 -1.87
C ALA A 139 -11.25 -5.31 -2.86
N LEU A 140 -10.17 -5.68 -3.56
CA LEU A 140 -9.56 -4.82 -4.57
C LEU A 140 -10.38 -4.80 -5.87
N PRO A 141 -10.45 -3.68 -6.60
CA PRO A 141 -11.13 -3.60 -7.89
C PRO A 141 -10.35 -4.27 -9.04
N VAL A 142 -9.23 -4.89 -8.71
CA VAL A 142 -8.29 -5.51 -9.66
C VAL A 142 -7.89 -6.90 -9.19
N GLU A 143 -7.55 -7.76 -10.14
CA GLU A 143 -6.85 -9.02 -9.89
C GLU A 143 -5.34 -8.75 -9.88
N VAL A 144 -4.66 -9.30 -8.88
CA VAL A 144 -3.22 -9.24 -8.74
C VAL A 144 -2.59 -10.38 -9.54
N LEU A 145 -1.51 -10.11 -10.26
CA LEU A 145 -0.81 -11.15 -11.02
C LEU A 145 -0.09 -12.14 -10.08
N ALA A 146 -0.01 -13.39 -10.50
CA ALA A 146 0.70 -14.45 -9.75
C ALA A 146 2.25 -14.40 -9.91
N HIS A 147 2.76 -13.36 -10.57
CA HIS A 147 4.19 -13.18 -10.87
C HIS A 147 4.56 -11.70 -10.78
N ASP A 148 5.83 -11.38 -10.94
CA ASP A 148 6.32 -9.97 -10.97
C ASP A 148 5.46 -9.14 -11.92
N ASP A 149 4.85 -8.10 -11.39
CA ASP A 149 3.88 -7.27 -12.08
C ASP A 149 4.43 -5.90 -12.49
N ARG A 150 5.71 -5.66 -12.28
CA ARG A 150 6.36 -4.40 -12.61
C ARG A 150 6.43 -4.20 -14.12
N VAL A 151 6.08 -3.00 -14.55
CA VAL A 151 6.36 -2.50 -15.90
C VAL A 151 7.24 -1.28 -15.76
N GLU A 152 8.49 -1.41 -16.21
CA GLU A 152 9.49 -0.34 -16.13
C GLU A 152 9.67 0.28 -17.53
N LEU A 153 9.44 1.59 -17.62
CA LEU A 153 9.45 2.35 -18.88
C LEU A 153 10.43 3.53 -18.75
N PRO A 154 11.72 3.34 -19.06
CA PRO A 154 12.73 4.40 -18.94
C PRO A 154 12.41 5.66 -19.78
N GLN A 155 11.66 5.49 -20.87
CA GLN A 155 11.20 6.60 -21.72
C GLN A 155 10.05 7.40 -21.08
N GLY A 156 9.46 6.90 -20.00
CA GLY A 156 8.33 7.49 -19.34
C GLY A 156 7.00 7.27 -20.05
N PHE A 157 5.91 7.44 -19.30
CA PHE A 157 4.53 7.47 -19.79
C PHE A 157 3.70 8.44 -18.95
N CYS A 158 2.59 8.90 -19.51
CA CYS A 158 1.61 9.70 -18.79
C CYS A 158 0.30 8.93 -18.68
N ALA A 159 -0.30 8.90 -17.49
CA ALA A 159 -1.63 8.36 -17.31
C ALA A 159 -2.66 9.19 -18.07
N ARG A 160 -3.75 8.58 -18.47
CA ARG A 160 -4.89 9.24 -19.10
C ARG A 160 -6.16 8.95 -18.33
N ALA A 161 -6.97 9.98 -18.11
CA ALA A 161 -8.31 9.81 -17.59
C ALA A 161 -9.17 9.02 -18.60
N VAL A 162 -9.72 7.90 -18.17
CA VAL A 162 -10.67 7.11 -18.96
C VAL A 162 -12.05 7.78 -18.96
N ASP A 163 -12.46 8.27 -17.79
CA ASP A 163 -13.65 9.08 -17.59
C ASP A 163 -13.26 10.43 -16.98
N PRO A 164 -13.09 11.49 -17.79
CA PRO A 164 -12.70 12.81 -17.30
C PRO A 164 -13.73 13.46 -16.36
N GLN A 165 -14.97 12.98 -16.35
CA GLN A 165 -16.05 13.52 -15.49
C GLN A 165 -16.12 12.84 -14.12
N HIS A 166 -15.31 11.81 -13.89
CA HIS A 166 -15.33 11.09 -12.62
C HIS A 166 -14.94 12.01 -11.44
N PRO A 167 -15.72 12.04 -10.34
CA PRO A 167 -15.51 12.97 -9.23
C PRO A 167 -14.10 12.95 -8.63
N ILE A 168 -13.40 11.81 -8.66
CA ILE A 168 -12.04 11.67 -8.16
C ILE A 168 -11.02 12.56 -8.92
N LEU A 169 -11.37 12.97 -10.14
CA LEU A 169 -10.52 13.82 -10.99
C LEU A 169 -10.78 15.31 -10.80
N ASN A 170 -11.76 15.70 -9.98
CA ASN A 170 -12.07 17.10 -9.73
C ASN A 170 -10.87 17.84 -9.13
N GLY A 171 -10.43 18.89 -9.81
CA GLY A 171 -9.29 19.71 -9.37
C GLY A 171 -7.91 19.12 -9.72
N LEU A 172 -7.86 17.96 -10.37
CA LEU A 172 -6.60 17.43 -10.90
C LEU A 172 -6.25 18.07 -12.24
N PRO A 173 -4.96 18.16 -12.59
CA PRO A 173 -4.53 18.68 -13.90
C PRO A 173 -4.95 17.70 -15.01
N GLU A 174 -5.26 18.24 -16.20
CA GLU A 174 -5.58 17.42 -17.37
C GLU A 174 -4.42 16.54 -17.83
N VAL A 175 -3.19 16.99 -17.60
CA VAL A 175 -1.97 16.26 -17.92
C VAL A 175 -1.33 15.78 -16.64
N PHE A 176 -1.29 14.47 -16.48
CA PHE A 176 -0.63 13.83 -15.36
C PHE A 176 0.89 13.87 -15.52
N PRO A 177 1.65 13.88 -14.41
CA PRO A 177 3.11 13.84 -14.48
C PRO A 177 3.61 12.56 -15.17
N THR A 178 4.77 12.65 -15.77
CA THR A 178 5.45 11.47 -16.34
C THR A 178 5.82 10.50 -15.24
N MET A 179 5.46 9.24 -15.42
CA MET A 179 5.83 8.10 -14.57
C MET A 179 6.79 7.18 -15.32
N LEU A 180 7.62 6.46 -14.59
CA LEU A 180 8.64 5.57 -15.14
C LEU A 180 8.32 4.10 -14.95
N PHE A 181 7.39 3.78 -14.04
CA PHE A 181 6.96 2.40 -13.77
C PHE A 181 5.54 2.36 -13.21
N TYR A 182 4.92 1.19 -13.28
CA TYR A 182 3.64 0.87 -12.62
C TYR A 182 3.52 -0.63 -12.35
N ASN A 183 2.62 -1.01 -11.46
CA ASN A 183 2.22 -2.41 -11.28
C ASN A 183 1.12 -2.76 -12.28
N LYS A 184 1.29 -3.82 -13.04
CA LYS A 184 0.28 -4.32 -13.97
C LYS A 184 -0.74 -5.16 -13.22
N THR A 185 -2.00 -4.79 -13.33
CA THR A 185 -3.13 -5.51 -12.74
C THR A 185 -4.19 -5.81 -13.80
N LEU A 186 -5.14 -6.69 -13.51
CA LEU A 186 -6.30 -6.94 -14.37
C LEU A 186 -7.54 -6.38 -13.71
N VAL A 187 -8.38 -5.68 -14.47
CA VAL A 187 -9.62 -5.09 -13.95
C VAL A 187 -10.64 -6.21 -13.71
N LYS A 188 -11.22 -6.25 -12.51
CA LYS A 188 -12.35 -7.13 -12.20
C LYS A 188 -13.64 -6.57 -12.80
N PRO A 189 -14.35 -7.31 -13.65
CA PRO A 189 -15.54 -6.79 -14.32
C PRO A 189 -16.70 -6.47 -13.37
N GLU A 190 -16.77 -7.13 -12.20
CA GLU A 190 -17.88 -7.00 -11.25
C GLU A 190 -17.66 -5.92 -10.20
N ILE A 191 -16.41 -5.60 -9.85
CA ILE A 191 -16.05 -4.66 -8.77
C ILE A 191 -15.60 -3.30 -9.33
N GLY A 192 -15.14 -3.24 -10.57
CA GLY A 192 -14.60 -2.04 -11.22
C GLY A 192 -15.58 -0.89 -11.46
N ARG A 193 -16.79 -1.01 -10.95
CA ARG A 193 -17.80 0.06 -10.89
C ARG A 193 -18.09 0.29 -9.42
N ALA A 194 -17.31 1.18 -8.81
CA ALA A 194 -17.72 1.74 -7.53
C ALA A 194 -19.18 2.18 -7.70
N HIS A 195 -20.07 1.52 -7.00
CA HIS A 195 -21.42 1.99 -6.90
C HIS A 195 -21.38 3.28 -6.08
N VAL A 196 -21.39 4.39 -6.78
CA VAL A 196 -21.68 5.69 -6.23
C VAL A 196 -23.20 5.82 -6.15
#